data_150fe2f78d4c88585cf5a4b43531773a
#
_entry.id   150fe2f78d4c88585cf5a4b43531773a
#
_cell.length_a   1.000
_cell.length_b   1.000
_cell.length_c   1.000
_cell.angle_alpha   90.00
_cell.angle_beta   90.00
_cell.angle_gamma   90.00
#
_symmetry.space_group_name_H-M   'P 1'
#
loop_
_entity.id
_entity.type
_entity.pdbx_description
1 polymer ?
#
loop_
_entity_poly.entity_id
_entity_poly.type
_entity_poly.pdbx_seq_one_letter_code
_entity_poly.pdbx_strand_id
1 'polypeptide(L)'
;MTQHRTPSPIIYHQELAILSRFFNEVDRFIHGATFGEGERFAYTRELMAVLRAVFLGQIEGRPMGIARLSRHLAMPRATTERKLRELEKRGLISRHGRGFIIPADSLNQPRIVDTLERLILMIHKAAAKLPKMDLNEANGH
;
A
#
# COMPACT_ATOMS: atom_id res chain seq x y z
N MET A 1 -32.58 35.71 -5.47
CA MET A 1 -31.43 35.87 -4.57
C MET A 1 -30.81 34.50 -4.32
N THR A 2 -29.73 34.21 -4.99
CA THR A 2 -28.92 33.02 -4.72
C THR A 2 -28.13 33.29 -3.43
N GLN A 3 -28.58 32.71 -2.34
CA GLN A 3 -27.76 32.67 -1.13
C GLN A 3 -26.54 31.80 -1.47
N HIS A 4 -25.37 32.42 -1.61
CA HIS A 4 -24.12 31.70 -1.57
C HIS A 4 -24.01 31.04 -0.19
N ARG A 5 -24.45 29.81 -0.12
CA ARG A 5 -24.20 28.99 1.07
C ARG A 5 -22.70 28.85 1.19
N THR A 6 -22.11 29.47 2.18
CA THR A 6 -20.73 29.21 2.57
C THR A 6 -20.61 27.69 2.75
N PRO A 7 -19.66 27.02 2.10
CA PRO A 7 -19.48 25.60 2.30
C PRO A 7 -19.34 25.32 3.79
N SER A 8 -20.10 24.34 4.29
CA SER A 8 -19.95 23.91 5.68
C SER A 8 -18.50 23.53 5.94
N PRO A 9 -17.91 23.91 7.08
CA PRO A 9 -16.55 23.53 7.40
C PRO A 9 -16.44 22.00 7.35
N ILE A 10 -15.30 21.50 6.84
CA ILE A 10 -15.03 20.07 6.76
C ILE A 10 -15.02 19.51 8.19
N ILE A 11 -15.97 18.62 8.48
CA ILE A 11 -15.98 17.87 9.73
C ILE A 11 -14.76 16.98 9.74
N TYR A 12 -14.09 16.83 10.89
CA TYR A 12 -12.86 16.05 11.03
C TYR A 12 -11.67 16.58 10.21
N HIS A 13 -11.57 17.88 10.07
CA HIS A 13 -10.47 18.54 9.34
C HIS A 13 -9.09 18.15 9.90
N GLN A 14 -8.93 18.10 11.23
CA GLN A 14 -7.67 17.73 11.88
C GLN A 14 -7.34 16.26 11.65
N GLU A 15 -8.32 15.39 11.76
CA GLU A 15 -8.18 13.96 11.53
C GLU A 15 -7.77 13.67 10.10
N LEU A 16 -8.39 14.34 9.14
CA LEU A 16 -8.04 14.22 7.73
C LEU A 16 -6.61 14.68 7.47
N ALA A 17 -6.17 15.76 8.12
CA ALA A 17 -4.78 16.23 8.01
C ALA A 17 -3.79 15.21 8.60
N ILE A 18 -4.08 14.63 9.75
CA ILE A 18 -3.25 13.59 10.38
C ILE A 18 -3.14 12.37 9.47
N LEU A 19 -4.26 11.88 8.95
CA LEU A 19 -4.30 10.73 8.05
C LEU A 19 -3.57 11.00 6.74
N SER A 20 -3.73 12.18 6.16
CA SER A 20 -3.06 12.54 4.91
C SER A 20 -1.54 12.57 5.07
N ARG A 21 -1.03 13.15 6.17
CA ARG A 21 0.39 13.15 6.48
C ARG A 21 0.90 11.73 6.73
N PHE A 22 0.14 10.93 7.48
CA PHE A 22 0.48 9.55 7.75
C PHE A 22 0.62 8.73 6.47
N PHE A 23 -0.36 8.79 5.57
CA PHE A 23 -0.29 8.07 4.30
C PHE A 23 0.89 8.51 3.44
N ASN A 24 1.19 9.81 3.39
CA ASN A 24 2.34 10.32 2.66
C ASN A 24 3.67 9.81 3.25
N GLU A 25 3.81 9.83 4.57
CA GLU A 25 5.01 9.34 5.25
C GLU A 25 5.20 7.83 5.05
N VAL A 26 4.13 7.06 5.21
CA VAL A 26 4.14 5.61 5.00
C VAL A 26 4.52 5.26 3.56
N ASP A 27 3.90 5.93 2.59
CA ASP A 27 4.21 5.69 1.18
C ASP A 27 5.68 5.95 0.86
N ARG A 28 6.23 7.07 1.30
CA ARG A 28 7.65 7.39 1.11
C ARG A 28 8.55 6.36 1.76
N PHE A 29 8.24 5.98 2.99
CA PHE A 29 9.03 5.03 3.74
C PHE A 29 9.03 3.64 3.10
N ILE A 30 7.86 3.12 2.75
CA ILE A 30 7.72 1.81 2.10
C ILE A 30 8.41 1.79 0.74
N HIS A 31 8.19 2.80 -0.08
CA HIS A 31 8.79 2.87 -1.41
C HIS A 31 10.31 2.99 -1.33
N GLY A 32 10.83 3.82 -0.43
CA GLY A 32 12.27 3.92 -0.19
C GLY A 32 12.89 2.62 0.27
N ALA A 33 12.24 1.92 1.21
CA ALA A 33 12.71 0.65 1.73
C ALA A 33 12.66 -0.49 0.69
N THR A 34 11.68 -0.47 -0.20
CA THR A 34 11.45 -1.52 -1.21
C THR A 34 12.27 -1.31 -2.46
N PHE A 35 12.29 -0.10 -3.00
CA PHE A 35 12.88 0.20 -4.31
C PHE A 35 14.16 1.03 -4.23
N GLY A 36 14.51 1.53 -3.06
CA GLY A 36 15.65 2.43 -2.86
C GLY A 36 15.29 3.90 -3.05
N GLU A 37 16.16 4.76 -2.54
CA GLU A 37 16.02 6.20 -2.70
C GLU A 37 16.33 6.62 -4.15
N GLY A 38 15.67 7.68 -4.63
CA GLY A 38 15.88 8.22 -5.97
C GLY A 38 14.96 7.67 -7.05
N GLU A 39 14.18 6.64 -6.76
CA GLU A 39 13.15 6.15 -7.67
C GLU A 39 11.96 7.12 -7.71
N ARG A 40 11.39 7.30 -8.90
CA ARG A 40 10.18 8.12 -9.06
C ARG A 40 9.00 7.46 -8.37
N PHE A 41 8.39 8.14 -7.43
CA PHE A 41 7.23 7.66 -6.69
C PHE A 41 6.07 7.21 -7.61
N ALA A 42 5.78 7.99 -8.65
CA ALA A 42 4.75 7.65 -9.62
C ALA A 42 5.03 6.31 -10.32
N TYR A 43 6.28 6.02 -10.62
CA TYR A 43 6.70 4.77 -11.25
C TYR A 43 6.61 3.57 -10.29
N THR A 44 7.11 3.74 -9.07
CA THR A 44 7.13 2.65 -8.07
C THR A 44 5.76 2.36 -7.47
N ARG A 45 4.84 3.27 -7.56
CA ARG A 45 3.47 3.12 -7.03
C ARG A 45 2.74 1.92 -7.63
N GLU A 46 2.78 1.78 -8.94
CA GLU A 46 2.16 0.63 -9.62
C GLU A 46 2.90 -0.67 -9.32
N LEU A 47 4.23 -0.64 -9.28
CA LEU A 47 5.05 -1.79 -8.89
C LEU A 47 4.69 -2.25 -7.47
N MET A 48 4.50 -1.33 -6.55
CA MET A 48 4.10 -1.64 -5.17
C MET A 48 2.72 -2.29 -5.12
N ALA A 49 1.77 -1.80 -5.91
CA ALA A 49 0.43 -2.39 -5.98
C ALA A 49 0.48 -3.85 -6.45
N VAL A 50 1.29 -4.13 -7.47
CA VAL A 50 1.50 -5.50 -7.96
C VAL A 50 2.17 -6.37 -6.89
N LEU A 51 3.21 -5.86 -6.25
CA LEU A 51 3.94 -6.58 -5.20
C LEU A 51 3.02 -6.96 -4.02
N ARG A 52 2.18 -6.03 -3.57
CA ARG A 52 1.20 -6.30 -2.51
C ARG A 52 0.19 -7.38 -2.91
N ALA A 53 -0.29 -7.36 -4.14
CA ALA A 53 -1.22 -8.37 -4.64
C ALA A 53 -0.57 -9.75 -4.71
N VAL A 54 0.69 -9.84 -5.14
CA VAL A 54 1.47 -11.08 -5.11
C VAL A 54 1.57 -11.61 -3.67
N PHE A 55 1.91 -10.75 -2.74
CA PHE A 55 2.02 -11.14 -1.33
C PHE A 55 0.69 -11.64 -0.74
N LEU A 56 -0.41 -10.96 -1.03
CA LEU A 56 -1.73 -11.38 -0.55
C LEU A 56 -2.13 -12.74 -1.08
N GLY A 57 -1.91 -13.03 -2.35
CA GLY A 57 -2.18 -14.33 -2.93
C GLY A 57 -1.33 -15.44 -2.28
N GLN A 58 -0.08 -15.14 -2.01
CA GLN A 58 0.85 -16.06 -1.34
C GLN A 58 0.39 -16.39 0.09
N ILE A 59 0.02 -15.38 0.87
CA ILE A 59 -0.46 -15.57 2.26
C ILE A 59 -1.76 -16.38 2.30
N GLU A 60 -2.64 -16.16 1.34
CA GLU A 60 -3.90 -16.89 1.22
C GLU A 60 -3.73 -18.32 0.70
N GLY A 61 -2.51 -18.73 0.39
CA GLY A 61 -2.20 -20.07 -0.13
C GLY A 61 -2.57 -20.23 -1.61
N ARG A 62 -2.85 -19.15 -2.31
CA ARG A 62 -3.22 -19.13 -3.73
C ARG A 62 -2.38 -18.12 -4.49
N PRO A 63 -1.11 -18.45 -4.83
CA PRO A 63 -0.30 -17.56 -5.65
C PRO A 63 -1.01 -17.19 -6.96
N MET A 64 -1.06 -15.89 -7.24
CA MET A 64 -1.78 -15.39 -8.40
C MET A 64 -0.92 -15.37 -9.64
N GLY A 65 -1.47 -15.82 -10.77
CA GLY A 65 -0.90 -15.65 -12.09
C GLY A 65 -1.28 -14.31 -12.72
N ILE A 66 -0.81 -14.08 -13.94
CA ILE A 66 -0.99 -12.80 -14.65
C ILE A 66 -2.47 -12.41 -14.79
N ALA A 67 -3.30 -13.33 -15.25
CA ALA A 67 -4.72 -13.05 -15.49
C ALA A 67 -5.46 -12.66 -14.21
N ARG A 68 -5.19 -13.37 -13.12
CA ARG A 68 -5.83 -13.11 -11.84
C ARG A 68 -5.34 -11.80 -11.22
N LEU A 69 -4.04 -11.51 -11.30
CA LEU A 69 -3.46 -10.25 -10.85
C LEU A 69 -4.03 -9.08 -11.63
N SER A 70 -4.14 -9.20 -12.96
CA SER A 70 -4.73 -8.19 -13.82
C SER A 70 -6.16 -7.84 -13.40
N ARG A 71 -6.99 -8.84 -13.12
CA ARG A 71 -8.36 -8.62 -12.64
C ARG A 71 -8.39 -8.01 -11.24
N HIS A 72 -7.57 -8.52 -10.33
CA HIS A 72 -7.49 -8.02 -8.95
C HIS A 72 -7.08 -6.55 -8.90
N LEU A 73 -6.13 -6.16 -9.74
CA LEU A 73 -5.59 -4.80 -9.79
C LEU A 73 -6.38 -3.86 -10.71
N ALA A 74 -7.37 -4.39 -11.44
CA ALA A 74 -8.07 -3.65 -12.49
C ALA A 74 -7.08 -2.97 -13.46
N MET A 75 -6.06 -3.71 -13.84
CA MET A 75 -4.94 -3.25 -14.67
C MET A 75 -4.91 -4.07 -15.97
N PRO A 76 -4.63 -3.47 -17.13
CA PRO A 76 -4.50 -4.23 -18.37
C PRO A 76 -3.48 -5.35 -18.24
N ARG A 77 -3.76 -6.49 -18.87
CA ARG A 77 -2.88 -7.67 -18.80
C ARG A 77 -1.45 -7.37 -19.24
N ALA A 78 -1.27 -6.64 -20.32
CA ALA A 78 0.06 -6.26 -20.82
C ALA A 78 0.82 -5.39 -19.83
N THR A 79 0.15 -4.48 -19.16
CA THR A 79 0.73 -3.63 -18.10
C THR A 79 1.13 -4.46 -16.89
N THR A 80 0.25 -5.35 -16.43
CA THR A 80 0.53 -6.27 -15.32
C THR A 80 1.75 -7.14 -15.62
N GLU A 81 1.80 -7.71 -16.80
CA GLU A 81 2.91 -8.56 -17.25
C GLU A 81 4.24 -7.80 -17.25
N ARG A 82 4.24 -6.59 -17.76
CA ARG A 82 5.43 -5.73 -17.78
C ARG A 82 5.90 -5.38 -16.37
N LYS A 83 4.99 -5.06 -15.46
CA LYS A 83 5.31 -4.79 -14.05
C LYS A 83 5.85 -6.02 -13.33
N LEU A 84 5.29 -7.19 -13.59
CA LEU A 84 5.79 -8.46 -13.06
C LEU A 84 7.22 -8.76 -13.54
N ARG A 85 7.51 -8.54 -14.81
CA ARG A 85 8.88 -8.71 -15.33
C ARG A 85 9.87 -7.77 -14.64
N GLU A 86 9.48 -6.54 -14.42
CA GLU A 86 10.31 -5.57 -13.70
C GLU A 86 10.59 -6.01 -12.27
N LEU A 87 9.57 -6.50 -11.55
CA LEU A 87 9.73 -7.01 -10.19
C LEU A 87 10.61 -8.28 -10.15
N GLU A 88 10.44 -9.20 -11.11
CA GLU A 88 11.33 -10.37 -11.26
C GLU A 88 12.77 -9.94 -11.51
N LYS A 89 12.98 -9.00 -12.40
CA LYS A 89 14.31 -8.47 -12.73
C LYS A 89 14.99 -7.84 -11.52
N ARG A 90 14.23 -7.19 -10.66
CA ARG A 90 14.73 -6.63 -9.39
C ARG A 90 14.92 -7.69 -8.29
N GLY A 91 14.54 -8.93 -8.53
CA GLY A 91 14.65 -10.02 -7.57
C GLY A 91 13.61 -9.97 -6.43
N LEU A 92 12.55 -9.19 -6.59
CA LEU A 92 11.53 -9.02 -5.56
C LEU A 92 10.46 -10.10 -5.59
N ILE A 93 10.23 -10.72 -6.74
CA ILE A 93 9.31 -11.83 -6.92
C ILE A 93 9.95 -12.94 -7.73
N SER A 94 9.39 -14.14 -7.63
CA SER A 94 9.75 -15.28 -8.45
C SER A 94 8.50 -16.06 -8.87
N ARG A 95 8.63 -16.84 -9.92
CA ARG A 95 7.57 -17.74 -10.36
C ARG A 95 7.47 -18.94 -9.44
N HIS A 96 6.25 -19.32 -9.12
CA HIS A 96 5.95 -20.52 -8.34
C HIS A 96 4.72 -21.20 -8.95
N GLY A 97 4.94 -22.31 -9.65
CA GLY A 97 3.86 -22.95 -10.41
C GLY A 97 3.32 -22.02 -11.48
N ARG A 98 2.02 -21.77 -11.46
CA ARG A 98 1.34 -20.83 -12.38
C ARG A 98 1.24 -19.40 -11.84
N GLY A 99 1.74 -19.17 -10.63
CA GLY A 99 1.65 -17.88 -9.96
C GLY A 99 3.00 -17.27 -9.65
N PHE A 100 2.95 -16.20 -8.86
CA PHE A 100 4.11 -15.46 -8.40
C PHE A 100 4.12 -15.39 -6.89
N ILE A 101 5.32 -15.41 -6.31
CA ILE A 101 5.54 -15.29 -4.87
C ILE A 101 6.69 -14.34 -4.59
N ILE A 102 6.72 -13.82 -3.36
CA ILE A 102 7.91 -13.18 -2.82
C ILE A 102 8.74 -14.27 -2.16
N PRO A 103 10.02 -14.44 -2.52
CA PRO A 103 10.86 -15.46 -1.92
C PRO A 103 10.94 -15.31 -0.39
N ALA A 104 10.84 -16.43 0.34
CA ALA A 104 10.86 -16.43 1.81
C ALA A 104 12.11 -15.76 2.38
N ASP A 105 13.27 -15.99 1.76
CA ASP A 105 14.53 -15.37 2.18
C ASP A 105 14.48 -13.84 2.10
N SER A 106 13.74 -13.30 1.13
CA SER A 106 13.54 -11.86 0.99
C SER A 106 12.69 -11.29 2.13
N LEU A 107 11.65 -12.02 2.54
CA LEU A 107 10.75 -11.59 3.63
C LEU A 107 11.42 -11.64 5.00
N ASN A 108 12.37 -12.53 5.19
CA ASN A 108 13.05 -12.76 6.47
C ASN A 108 14.33 -11.93 6.63
N GLN A 109 14.67 -11.08 5.67
CA GLN A 109 15.83 -10.21 5.81
C GLN A 109 15.66 -9.24 6.99
N PRO A 110 16.73 -9.01 7.79
CA PRO A 110 16.66 -8.06 8.93
C PRO A 110 16.16 -6.68 8.53
N ARG A 111 16.48 -6.22 7.33
CA ARG A 111 16.00 -4.95 6.79
C ARG A 111 14.48 -4.90 6.66
N ILE A 112 13.88 -6.00 6.22
CA ILE A 112 12.42 -6.10 6.05
C ILE A 112 11.72 -6.12 7.42
N VAL A 113 12.27 -6.88 8.36
CA VAL A 113 11.77 -6.94 9.74
C VAL A 113 11.84 -5.56 10.39
N ASP A 114 12.97 -4.86 10.26
CA ASP A 114 13.16 -3.50 10.79
C ASP A 114 12.15 -2.51 10.16
N THR A 115 11.95 -2.61 8.85
CA THR A 115 10.96 -1.80 8.14
C THR A 115 9.56 -2.02 8.68
N LEU A 116 9.17 -3.28 8.89
CA LEU A 116 7.87 -3.63 9.44
C LEU A 116 7.67 -3.07 10.84
N GLU A 117 8.67 -3.22 11.72
CA GLU A 117 8.62 -2.67 13.08
C GLU A 117 8.44 -1.15 13.08
N ARG A 118 9.15 -0.45 12.22
CA ARG A 118 9.02 1.01 12.04
C ARG A 118 7.63 1.41 11.54
N LEU A 119 7.07 0.65 10.59
CA LEU A 119 5.71 0.89 10.10
C LEU A 119 4.68 0.73 11.22
N ILE A 120 4.79 -0.32 12.01
CA ILE A 120 3.91 -0.54 13.16
C ILE A 120 4.00 0.63 14.13
N LEU A 121 5.21 1.10 14.42
CA LEU A 121 5.42 2.26 15.28
C LEU A 121 4.80 3.54 14.70
N MET A 122 4.92 3.76 13.39
CA MET A 122 4.28 4.90 12.71
C MET A 122 2.76 4.86 12.84
N ILE A 123 2.16 3.68 12.71
CA ILE A 123 0.72 3.46 12.89
C ILE A 123 0.30 3.84 14.31
N HIS A 124 0.99 3.35 15.31
CA HIS A 124 0.69 3.65 16.72
C HIS A 124 0.83 5.14 17.03
N LYS A 125 1.85 5.79 16.50
CA LYS A 125 2.04 7.25 16.68
C LYS A 125 0.93 8.06 16.01
N ALA A 126 0.53 7.68 14.81
CA ALA A 126 -0.57 8.36 14.11
C ALA A 126 -1.89 8.15 14.84
N ALA A 127 -2.17 6.92 15.28
CA ALA A 127 -3.37 6.60 16.03
C ALA A 127 -3.47 7.39 17.34
N ALA A 128 -2.34 7.60 18.03
CA ALA A 128 -2.30 8.38 19.26
C ALA A 128 -2.62 9.87 19.06
N LYS A 129 -2.42 10.39 17.87
CA LYS A 129 -2.76 11.78 17.51
C LYS A 129 -4.24 11.96 17.16
N LEU A 130 -4.94 10.87 16.83
CA LEU A 130 -6.34 10.93 16.49
C LEU A 130 -7.18 11.00 17.77
N PRO A 131 -8.16 11.92 17.86
CA PRO A 131 -9.08 11.95 18.98
C PRO A 131 -9.92 10.68 19.01
N LYS A 132 -10.29 10.24 20.21
CA LYS A 132 -11.22 9.12 20.36
C LYS A 132 -12.56 9.52 19.74
N MET A 133 -12.94 8.83 18.69
CA MET A 133 -14.27 8.99 18.10
C MET A 133 -15.28 8.16 18.90
N ASP A 134 -16.45 8.74 19.16
CA ASP A 134 -17.57 7.97 19.65
C ASP A 134 -18.16 7.18 18.47
N LEU A 135 -17.81 5.91 18.40
CA LEU A 135 -18.25 5.01 17.32
C LEU A 135 -19.78 4.82 17.31
N ASN A 136 -20.46 5.13 18.40
CA ASN A 136 -21.92 5.07 18.47
C ASN A 136 -22.57 6.21 17.68
N GLU A 137 -21.94 7.38 17.64
CA GLU A 137 -22.43 8.49 16.80
C GLU A 137 -22.16 8.24 15.31
N ALA A 138 -21.07 7.59 14.97
CA ALA A 138 -20.70 7.29 13.58
C ALA A 138 -21.61 6.24 12.92
N ASN A 139 -22.22 5.34 13.71
CA ASN A 139 -23.14 4.30 13.25
C ASN A 139 -24.61 4.70 13.30
N GLY A 140 -24.91 5.92 13.68
CA GLY A 140 -26.26 6.44 13.87
C GLY A 140 -26.98 6.95 12.63
N HIS A 141 -26.46 6.61 11.44
CA HIS A 141 -27.10 7.01 10.17
C HIS A 141 -27.29 5.83 9.24
#